data_a1b3bd99fd6898f08324683b2b852415
#
_entry.id   a1b3bd99fd6898f08324683b2b852415
#
_cell.length_a   1.000
_cell.length_b   1.000
_cell.length_c   1.000
_cell.angle_alpha   90.00
_cell.angle_beta   90.00
_cell.angle_gamma   90.00
#
_symmetry.space_group_name_H-M   'P 1'
#
loop_
_entity.id
_entity.type
_entity.pdbx_description
1 polymer ?
#
loop_
_entity_poly.entity_id
_entity_poly.type
_entity_poly.pdbx_seq_one_letter_code
_entity_poly.pdbx_strand_id
1 'polypeptide(L)'
;KLLVVNEKNFKPSKRAATIEQIKTEDFDAIIMAYSSFDMLSLSKNYYKELYESQLEMLNKAHAKFNKKGKIEIKEKRIRKALEKLEEEAPKNICTIPFDELGINTLFLDEAHYYKNVPIATEIHRVHGINKAGSDKCKAMMDKVHCIQRQNNGGRVVFATGTPITNSLTDLFVLQQYLQEGELEFAGIHNFDNWVGMFAEKTTEYEIDVDTNSYHL
;
A
#
# COMPACT_ATOMS: atom_id res chain seq x y z
N LYS A 1 -2.81 -20.79 20.75
CA LYS A 1 -2.73 -21.72 19.61
C LYS A 1 -2.03 -21.05 18.44
N LEU A 2 -0.98 -21.67 17.89
CA LEU A 2 -0.19 -21.14 16.78
C LEU A 2 -0.48 -21.92 15.49
N LEU A 3 -0.72 -21.22 14.39
CA LEU A 3 -0.80 -21.80 13.05
C LEU A 3 0.43 -21.38 12.24
N VAL A 4 1.15 -22.36 11.66
CA VAL A 4 2.24 -22.10 10.72
C VAL A 4 1.79 -22.50 9.31
N VAL A 5 1.64 -21.50 8.45
CA VAL A 5 1.26 -21.68 7.04
C VAL A 5 2.53 -21.77 6.18
N ASN A 6 2.72 -22.91 5.54
CA ASN A 6 3.88 -23.23 4.73
C ASN A 6 3.47 -23.90 3.40
N GLU A 7 4.44 -24.23 2.55
CA GLU A 7 4.19 -24.84 1.24
C GLU A 7 3.42 -26.16 1.31
N LYS A 8 3.52 -26.92 2.43
CA LYS A 8 2.85 -28.23 2.56
C LYS A 8 1.34 -28.08 2.82
N ASN A 9 0.94 -27.07 3.59
CA ASN A 9 -0.46 -26.84 3.94
C ASN A 9 -1.14 -25.73 3.12
N PHE A 10 -0.37 -24.95 2.33
CA PHE A 10 -0.91 -23.89 1.46
C PHE A 10 -0.80 -24.18 -0.04
N LYS A 11 -0.52 -25.41 -0.42
CA LYS A 11 -0.61 -25.85 -1.83
C LYS A 11 -2.06 -25.77 -2.35
N PRO A 12 -2.29 -25.67 -3.68
CA PRO A 12 -3.62 -25.44 -4.26
C PRO A 12 -4.72 -26.34 -3.73
N SER A 13 -4.42 -27.64 -3.51
CA SER A 13 -5.41 -28.63 -3.02
C SER A 13 -5.77 -28.48 -1.54
N LYS A 14 -4.99 -27.77 -0.74
CA LYS A 14 -5.21 -27.59 0.71
C LYS A 14 -5.51 -26.15 1.12
N ARG A 15 -5.24 -25.21 0.21
CA ARG A 15 -5.37 -23.76 0.49
C ARG A 15 -6.73 -23.37 1.01
N ALA A 16 -7.79 -23.82 0.35
CA ALA A 16 -9.17 -23.54 0.78
C ALA A 16 -9.43 -24.01 2.22
N ALA A 17 -9.02 -25.22 2.56
CA ALA A 17 -9.16 -25.77 3.92
C ALA A 17 -8.34 -24.98 4.95
N THR A 18 -7.10 -24.56 4.60
CA THR A 18 -6.27 -23.76 5.51
C THR A 18 -6.87 -22.37 5.73
N ILE A 19 -7.45 -21.76 4.71
CA ILE A 19 -8.12 -20.45 4.83
C ILE A 19 -9.40 -20.57 5.66
N GLU A 20 -10.19 -21.62 5.44
CA GLU A 20 -11.36 -21.92 6.26
C GLU A 20 -10.97 -22.13 7.72
N GLN A 21 -9.88 -22.85 7.98
CA GLN A 21 -9.34 -23.04 9.31
C GLN A 21 -8.94 -21.71 9.98
N ILE A 22 -8.29 -20.79 9.24
CA ILE A 22 -7.97 -19.43 9.73
C ILE A 22 -9.24 -18.68 10.13
N LYS A 23 -10.31 -18.82 9.36
CA LYS A 23 -11.58 -18.11 9.59
C LYS A 23 -12.36 -18.66 10.79
N THR A 24 -12.33 -19.98 10.98
CA THR A 24 -13.26 -20.66 11.91
C THR A 24 -12.64 -21.04 13.25
N GLU A 25 -11.32 -21.20 13.30
CA GLU A 25 -10.61 -21.57 14.51
C GLU A 25 -10.00 -20.34 15.19
N ASP A 26 -9.87 -20.43 16.52
CA ASP A 26 -9.27 -19.37 17.33
C ASP A 26 -7.75 -19.59 17.44
N PHE A 27 -6.98 -18.70 16.83
CA PHE A 27 -5.53 -18.68 16.85
C PHE A 27 -5.01 -17.41 17.53
N ASP A 28 -4.05 -17.59 18.46
CA ASP A 28 -3.33 -16.46 19.06
C ASP A 28 -2.39 -15.78 18.04
N ALA A 29 -1.81 -16.59 17.13
CA ALA A 29 -0.98 -16.07 16.04
C ALA A 29 -0.96 -17.03 14.83
N ILE A 30 -0.77 -16.43 13.65
CA ILE A 30 -0.59 -17.12 12.37
C ILE A 30 0.73 -16.68 11.77
N ILE A 31 1.64 -17.61 11.52
CA ILE A 31 2.91 -17.35 10.83
C ILE A 31 2.76 -17.78 9.37
N MET A 32 3.02 -16.88 8.45
CA MET A 32 2.83 -17.15 7.02
C MET A 32 3.99 -16.60 6.21
N ALA A 33 4.49 -17.37 5.24
CA ALA A 33 5.45 -16.87 4.26
C ALA A 33 4.83 -15.81 3.34
N TYR A 34 5.59 -14.82 2.92
CA TYR A 34 5.12 -13.75 2.03
C TYR A 34 4.49 -14.25 0.75
N SER A 35 5.07 -15.27 0.12
CA SER A 35 4.50 -15.88 -1.08
C SER A 35 3.08 -16.43 -0.89
N SER A 36 2.76 -16.91 0.31
CA SER A 36 1.41 -17.36 0.67
C SER A 36 0.51 -16.18 1.03
N PHE A 37 1.05 -15.18 1.74
CA PHE A 37 0.32 -13.97 2.12
C PHE A 37 -0.07 -13.11 0.90
N ASP A 38 0.81 -13.03 -0.10
CA ASP A 38 0.56 -12.29 -1.35
C ASP A 38 -0.61 -12.89 -2.16
N MET A 39 -0.95 -14.17 -1.94
CA MET A 39 -2.10 -14.81 -2.58
C MET A 39 -3.44 -14.44 -1.95
N LEU A 40 -3.45 -13.90 -0.74
CA LEU A 40 -4.67 -13.41 -0.10
C LEU A 40 -5.06 -12.08 -0.73
N SER A 41 -6.26 -11.99 -1.29
CA SER A 41 -6.81 -10.77 -1.89
C SER A 41 -7.86 -10.15 -0.97
N LEU A 42 -8.05 -8.85 -1.07
CA LEU A 42 -9.20 -8.15 -0.48
C LEU A 42 -10.46 -8.41 -1.30
N SER A 43 -11.62 -8.30 -0.66
CA SER A 43 -12.90 -8.50 -1.32
C SER A 43 -13.23 -7.37 -2.31
N LYS A 44 -14.11 -7.65 -3.27
CA LYS A 44 -14.68 -6.61 -4.12
C LYS A 44 -15.46 -5.59 -3.31
N ASN A 45 -16.17 -6.03 -2.27
CA ASN A 45 -16.93 -5.16 -1.39
C ASN A 45 -16.03 -4.16 -0.67
N TYR A 46 -14.87 -4.61 -0.16
CA TYR A 46 -13.89 -3.72 0.44
C TYR A 46 -13.44 -2.60 -0.52
N TYR A 47 -13.09 -2.95 -1.74
CA TYR A 47 -12.69 -1.94 -2.74
C TYR A 47 -13.83 -1.03 -3.15
N LYS A 48 -15.05 -1.55 -3.24
CA LYS A 48 -16.24 -0.75 -3.53
C LYS A 48 -16.48 0.31 -2.46
N GLU A 49 -16.53 -0.10 -1.19
CA GLU A 49 -16.69 0.81 -0.06
C GLU A 49 -15.56 1.85 0.02
N LEU A 50 -14.31 1.41 -0.24
CA LEU A 50 -13.15 2.30 -0.30
C LEU A 50 -13.31 3.38 -1.37
N TYR A 51 -13.66 3.00 -2.58
CA TYR A 51 -13.81 3.93 -3.70
C TYR A 51 -15.02 4.85 -3.53
N GLU A 52 -16.13 4.35 -3.01
CA GLU A 52 -17.30 5.16 -2.67
C GLU A 52 -16.99 6.21 -1.60
N SER A 53 -16.27 5.83 -0.56
CA SER A 53 -15.80 6.75 0.49
C SER A 53 -14.86 7.84 -0.08
N GLN A 54 -13.93 7.45 -0.96
CA GLN A 54 -13.04 8.41 -1.62
C GLN A 54 -13.81 9.40 -2.52
N LEU A 55 -14.82 8.93 -3.26
CA LEU A 55 -15.70 9.80 -4.05
C LEU A 55 -16.47 10.78 -3.19
N GLU A 56 -16.98 10.32 -2.05
CA GLU A 56 -17.69 11.21 -1.11
C GLU A 56 -16.79 12.30 -0.55
N MET A 57 -15.55 11.96 -0.18
CA MET A 57 -14.54 12.93 0.27
C MET A 57 -14.19 13.94 -0.82
N LEU A 58 -14.01 13.49 -2.07
CA LEU A 58 -13.76 14.38 -3.21
C LEU A 58 -14.92 15.32 -3.49
N ASN A 59 -16.16 14.84 -3.40
CA ASN A 59 -17.35 15.66 -3.58
C ASN A 59 -17.47 16.74 -2.48
N LYS A 60 -17.19 16.39 -1.23
CA LYS A 60 -17.13 17.34 -0.11
C LYS A 60 -16.01 18.38 -0.31
N ALA A 61 -14.85 17.96 -0.79
CA ALA A 61 -13.74 18.86 -1.09
C ALA A 61 -14.06 19.77 -2.30
N HIS A 62 -14.73 19.24 -3.32
CA HIS A 62 -15.16 20.03 -4.50
C HIS A 62 -16.15 21.13 -4.11
N ALA A 63 -17.06 20.86 -3.19
CA ALA A 63 -18.02 21.86 -2.70
C ALA A 63 -17.34 23.01 -1.90
N LYS A 64 -16.19 22.74 -1.27
CA LYS A 64 -15.45 23.75 -0.46
C LYS A 64 -14.39 24.53 -1.24
N PHE A 65 -13.77 23.92 -2.23
CA PHE A 65 -12.63 24.48 -2.95
C PHE A 65 -12.90 24.51 -4.47
N ASN A 66 -12.91 25.67 -5.07
CA ASN A 66 -13.16 25.88 -6.51
C ASN A 66 -12.01 25.36 -7.43
N LYS A 67 -11.30 24.30 -7.04
CA LYS A 67 -10.18 23.66 -7.78
C LYS A 67 -10.70 22.54 -8.69
N LYS A 68 -11.33 22.89 -9.82
CA LYS A 68 -12.02 21.94 -10.71
C LYS A 68 -11.11 20.85 -11.33
N GLY A 69 -9.98 21.16 -11.90
CA GLY A 69 -9.27 20.23 -12.80
C GLY A 69 -8.64 18.98 -12.17
N LYS A 70 -7.92 19.10 -11.03
CA LYS A 70 -7.26 17.93 -10.41
C LYS A 70 -8.24 16.97 -9.72
N ILE A 71 -9.34 17.50 -9.21
CA ILE A 71 -10.40 16.71 -8.54
C ILE A 71 -11.16 15.88 -9.58
N GLU A 72 -11.54 16.46 -10.70
CA GLU A 72 -12.23 15.77 -11.81
C GLU A 72 -11.42 14.58 -12.37
N ILE A 73 -10.10 14.72 -12.47
CA ILE A 73 -9.22 13.63 -12.90
C ILE A 73 -9.21 12.47 -11.90
N LYS A 74 -9.13 12.76 -10.59
CA LYS A 74 -9.18 11.73 -9.55
C LYS A 74 -10.55 11.04 -9.54
N GLU A 75 -11.62 11.80 -9.58
CA GLU A 75 -12.99 11.28 -9.63
C GLU A 75 -13.19 10.34 -10.83
N LYS A 76 -12.77 10.75 -12.02
CA LYS A 76 -12.84 9.91 -13.23
C LYS A 76 -12.06 8.61 -13.09
N ARG A 77 -10.88 8.64 -12.44
CA ARG A 77 -10.06 7.43 -12.21
C ARG A 77 -10.76 6.48 -11.24
N ILE A 78 -11.37 6.98 -10.17
CA ILE A 78 -12.08 6.16 -9.19
C ILE A 78 -13.34 5.56 -9.81
N ARG A 79 -14.13 6.31 -10.57
CA ARG A 79 -15.30 5.78 -11.28
C ARG A 79 -14.92 4.67 -12.27
N LYS A 80 -13.84 4.86 -13.02
CA LYS A 80 -13.32 3.82 -13.92
C LYS A 80 -12.83 2.58 -13.16
N ALA A 81 -12.27 2.74 -11.96
CA ALA A 81 -11.87 1.62 -11.12
C ALA A 81 -13.09 0.86 -10.57
N LEU A 82 -14.17 1.56 -10.21
CA LEU A 82 -15.44 0.94 -9.83
C LEU A 82 -16.07 0.15 -10.98
N GLU A 83 -16.18 0.74 -12.17
CA GLU A 83 -16.68 0.05 -13.37
C GLU A 83 -15.89 -1.24 -13.64
N LYS A 84 -14.56 -1.14 -13.59
CA LYS A 84 -13.69 -2.30 -13.78
C LYS A 84 -13.89 -3.39 -12.72
N LEU A 85 -14.12 -3.00 -11.46
CA LEU A 85 -14.45 -3.94 -10.38
C LEU A 85 -15.77 -4.70 -10.64
N GLU A 86 -16.76 -4.04 -11.23
CA GLU A 86 -18.04 -4.66 -11.57
C GLU A 86 -17.90 -5.64 -12.74
N GLU A 87 -17.08 -5.31 -13.74
CA GLU A 87 -16.87 -6.14 -14.93
C GLU A 87 -15.96 -7.36 -14.69
N GLU A 88 -14.98 -7.26 -13.79
CA GLU A 88 -14.04 -8.34 -13.52
C GLU A 88 -14.70 -9.50 -12.78
N ALA A 89 -14.61 -10.70 -13.34
CA ALA A 89 -14.94 -11.93 -12.60
C ALA A 89 -13.99 -12.06 -11.39
N PRO A 90 -14.46 -12.57 -10.22
CA PRO A 90 -13.63 -12.70 -9.04
C PRO A 90 -12.42 -13.58 -9.33
N LYS A 91 -11.24 -13.01 -9.35
CA LYS A 91 -9.94 -13.72 -9.43
C LYS A 91 -9.60 -14.38 -8.08
N ASN A 92 -10.60 -14.98 -7.42
CA ASN A 92 -10.39 -15.55 -6.11
C ASN A 92 -9.62 -16.88 -6.23
N ILE A 93 -8.31 -16.79 -6.03
CA ILE A 93 -7.46 -17.95 -5.75
C ILE A 93 -7.80 -18.52 -4.36
N CYS A 94 -8.34 -17.68 -3.49
CA CYS A 94 -8.76 -18.00 -2.13
C CYS A 94 -10.29 -17.90 -1.98
N THR A 95 -10.90 -18.83 -1.28
CA THR A 95 -12.35 -18.90 -1.06
C THR A 95 -12.88 -17.80 -0.16
N ILE A 96 -12.06 -17.30 0.79
CA ILE A 96 -12.39 -16.22 1.73
C ILE A 96 -11.38 -15.10 1.53
N PRO A 97 -11.82 -13.86 1.32
CA PRO A 97 -10.92 -12.72 1.17
C PRO A 97 -10.28 -12.32 2.51
N PHE A 98 -9.15 -11.61 2.45
CA PHE A 98 -8.35 -11.23 3.61
C PHE A 98 -9.11 -10.39 4.64
N ASP A 99 -9.91 -9.44 4.19
CA ASP A 99 -10.74 -8.57 5.04
C ASP A 99 -11.83 -9.31 5.82
N GLU A 100 -12.16 -10.55 5.42
CA GLU A 100 -13.14 -11.41 6.08
C GLU A 100 -12.52 -12.48 6.99
N LEU A 101 -11.17 -12.59 7.05
CA LEU A 101 -10.50 -13.63 7.84
C LEU A 101 -10.53 -13.39 9.35
N GLY A 102 -10.87 -12.18 9.80
CA GLY A 102 -10.87 -11.84 11.23
C GLY A 102 -9.48 -11.50 11.79
N ILE A 103 -8.48 -11.31 10.93
CA ILE A 103 -7.13 -10.89 11.32
C ILE A 103 -7.18 -9.43 11.72
N ASN A 104 -6.79 -9.12 12.94
CA ASN A 104 -6.86 -7.76 13.48
C ASN A 104 -5.50 -7.10 13.73
N THR A 105 -4.41 -7.84 13.60
CA THR A 105 -3.06 -7.32 13.84
C THR A 105 -2.10 -7.93 12.82
N LEU A 106 -1.20 -7.11 12.28
CA LEU A 106 -0.24 -7.52 11.27
C LEU A 106 1.19 -7.16 11.70
N PHE A 107 2.06 -8.16 11.73
CA PHE A 107 3.49 -7.99 11.90
C PHE A 107 4.19 -8.36 10.59
N LEU A 108 4.92 -7.41 10.00
CA LEU A 108 5.75 -7.65 8.83
C LEU A 108 7.21 -7.64 9.24
N ASP A 109 7.85 -8.79 9.16
CA ASP A 109 9.30 -8.90 9.25
C ASP A 109 9.93 -8.56 7.88
N GLU A 110 11.16 -8.03 7.86
CA GLU A 110 11.83 -7.60 6.63
C GLU A 110 10.94 -6.71 5.73
N ALA A 111 10.27 -5.74 6.34
CA ALA A 111 9.30 -4.86 5.67
C ALA A 111 9.88 -4.09 4.48
N HIS A 112 11.23 -4.01 4.35
CA HIS A 112 11.92 -3.40 3.22
C HIS A 112 11.57 -4.03 1.87
N TYR A 113 11.09 -5.29 1.83
CA TYR A 113 10.61 -5.93 0.61
C TYR A 113 9.37 -5.26 -0.01
N TYR A 114 8.69 -4.39 0.74
CA TYR A 114 7.47 -3.72 0.31
C TYR A 114 7.61 -2.21 0.09
N LYS A 115 8.85 -1.70 0.02
CA LYS A 115 9.10 -0.27 -0.22
C LYS A 115 8.82 0.20 -1.65
N ASN A 116 8.75 -0.70 -2.62
CA ASN A 116 8.57 -0.36 -4.03
C ASN A 116 7.11 -0.03 -4.37
N VAL A 117 6.56 0.99 -3.73
CA VAL A 117 5.22 1.53 -3.99
C VAL A 117 5.30 2.59 -5.09
N PRO A 118 4.30 2.69 -6.00
CA PRO A 118 4.29 3.74 -7.01
C PRO A 118 4.17 5.12 -6.36
N ILE A 119 5.10 6.01 -6.67
CA ILE A 119 5.08 7.40 -6.20
C ILE A 119 4.67 8.33 -7.34
N ALA A 120 3.53 9.00 -7.17
CA ALA A 120 3.09 10.04 -8.07
C ALA A 120 3.76 11.36 -7.70
N THR A 121 4.58 11.93 -8.59
CA THR A 121 5.30 13.18 -8.37
C THR A 121 5.44 13.98 -9.66
N GLU A 122 5.39 15.30 -9.56
CA GLU A 122 5.73 16.26 -10.61
C GLU A 122 7.24 16.62 -10.54
N ILE A 123 7.95 16.24 -9.47
CA ILE A 123 9.38 16.49 -9.33
C ILE A 123 10.15 15.63 -10.34
N HIS A 124 11.05 16.27 -11.08
CA HIS A 124 11.91 15.62 -12.07
C HIS A 124 13.35 15.52 -11.54
N ARG A 125 14.07 14.51 -12.00
CA ARG A 125 15.51 14.29 -11.70
C ARG A 125 15.83 14.10 -10.20
N VAL A 126 14.98 13.40 -9.47
CA VAL A 126 15.28 12.93 -8.12
C VAL A 126 15.67 11.46 -8.18
N HIS A 127 16.85 11.16 -7.65
CA HIS A 127 17.33 9.78 -7.58
C HIS A 127 16.46 8.92 -6.66
N GLY A 128 16.20 7.67 -7.03
CA GLY A 128 15.48 6.71 -6.20
C GLY A 128 13.95 6.77 -6.26
N ILE A 129 13.36 7.65 -7.09
CA ILE A 129 11.89 7.67 -7.27
C ILE A 129 11.47 6.60 -8.28
N ASN A 130 10.69 5.62 -7.84
CA ASN A 130 10.04 4.67 -8.72
C ASN A 130 8.59 5.07 -8.98
N LYS A 131 8.30 5.53 -10.21
CA LYS A 131 6.94 5.92 -10.62
C LYS A 131 6.06 4.71 -10.95
N ALA A 132 6.65 3.59 -11.34
CA ALA A 132 5.91 2.39 -11.72
C ALA A 132 5.46 1.57 -10.50
N GLY A 133 6.33 1.44 -9.50
CA GLY A 133 6.10 0.62 -8.32
C GLY A 133 5.94 -0.86 -8.65
N SER A 134 5.39 -1.63 -7.71
CA SER A 134 5.07 -3.04 -7.88
C SER A 134 3.67 -3.34 -7.38
N ASP A 135 2.93 -4.18 -8.10
CA ASP A 135 1.58 -4.60 -7.72
C ASP A 135 1.57 -5.32 -6.37
N LYS A 136 2.63 -6.07 -6.07
CA LYS A 136 2.83 -6.71 -4.77
C LYS A 136 2.84 -5.69 -3.62
N CYS A 137 3.60 -4.60 -3.76
CA CYS A 137 3.70 -3.57 -2.74
C CYS A 137 2.38 -2.80 -2.58
N LYS A 138 1.68 -2.53 -3.69
CA LYS A 138 0.35 -1.94 -3.66
C LYS A 138 -0.66 -2.84 -2.94
N ALA A 139 -0.71 -4.13 -3.27
CA ALA A 139 -1.59 -5.09 -2.62
C ALA A 139 -1.28 -5.25 -1.12
N MET A 140 -0.02 -5.13 -0.70
CA MET A 140 0.36 -5.11 0.70
C MET A 140 -0.14 -3.83 1.38
N MET A 141 0.01 -2.67 0.75
CA MET A 141 -0.49 -1.39 1.26
C MET A 141 -2.00 -1.43 1.50
N ASP A 142 -2.76 -1.94 0.54
CA ASP A 142 -4.21 -2.09 0.67
C ASP A 142 -4.60 -2.97 1.88
N LYS A 143 -3.87 -4.06 2.14
CA LYS A 143 -4.09 -4.94 3.31
C LYS A 143 -3.71 -4.26 4.63
N VAL A 144 -2.60 -3.52 4.66
CA VAL A 144 -2.18 -2.74 5.83
C VAL A 144 -3.26 -1.69 6.17
N HIS A 145 -3.71 -0.94 5.18
CA HIS A 145 -4.76 0.05 5.38
C HIS A 145 -6.10 -0.61 5.77
N CYS A 146 -6.39 -1.81 5.29
CA CYS A 146 -7.56 -2.58 5.73
C CYS A 146 -7.51 -2.85 7.24
N ILE A 147 -6.40 -3.37 7.75
CA ILE A 147 -6.20 -3.60 9.20
C ILE A 147 -6.33 -2.30 9.98
N GLN A 148 -5.68 -1.23 9.53
CA GLN A 148 -5.70 0.06 10.22
C GLN A 148 -7.10 0.66 10.29
N ARG A 149 -7.88 0.60 9.20
CA ARG A 149 -9.27 1.10 9.18
C ARG A 149 -10.18 0.33 10.13
N GLN A 150 -9.98 -0.97 10.25
CA GLN A 150 -10.71 -1.81 11.20
C GLN A 150 -10.32 -1.54 12.67
N ASN A 151 -9.16 -0.90 12.92
CA ASN A 151 -8.55 -0.75 14.25
C ASN A 151 -8.14 0.70 14.57
N ASN A 152 -8.87 1.70 14.07
CA ASN A 152 -8.64 3.12 14.36
C ASN A 152 -7.18 3.58 14.07
N GLY A 153 -6.61 3.11 12.97
CA GLY A 153 -5.28 3.50 12.50
C GLY A 153 -4.11 2.68 13.07
N GLY A 154 -4.37 1.70 13.94
CA GLY A 154 -3.33 0.94 14.61
C GLY A 154 -3.18 -0.52 14.15
N ARG A 155 -2.46 -1.29 14.98
CA ARG A 155 -2.27 -2.74 14.91
C ARG A 155 -1.46 -3.25 13.71
N VAL A 156 -0.57 -2.42 13.17
CA VAL A 156 0.40 -2.83 12.17
C VAL A 156 1.81 -2.51 12.66
N VAL A 157 2.70 -3.48 12.60
CA VAL A 157 4.10 -3.36 13.01
C VAL A 157 5.00 -3.79 11.86
N PHE A 158 5.91 -2.91 11.46
CA PHE A 158 6.97 -3.21 10.52
C PHE A 158 8.28 -3.42 11.25
N ALA A 159 8.95 -4.53 10.96
CA ALA A 159 10.31 -4.82 11.41
C ALA A 159 11.25 -4.83 10.21
N THR A 160 12.36 -4.12 10.29
CA THR A 160 13.40 -4.13 9.25
C THR A 160 14.72 -3.58 9.81
N GLY A 161 15.82 -4.20 9.43
CA GLY A 161 17.16 -3.66 9.69
C GLY A 161 17.58 -2.52 8.75
N THR A 162 16.85 -2.30 7.65
CA THR A 162 17.16 -1.31 6.60
C THR A 162 15.95 -0.45 6.25
N PRO A 163 15.48 0.42 7.16
CA PRO A 163 14.32 1.27 6.90
C PRO A 163 14.54 2.23 5.73
N ILE A 164 15.74 2.76 5.59
CA ILE A 164 16.16 3.61 4.46
C ILE A 164 17.40 2.95 3.83
N THR A 165 17.34 2.69 2.52
CA THR A 165 18.45 2.07 1.78
C THR A 165 18.96 2.93 0.64
N ASN A 166 18.08 3.36 -0.24
CA ASN A 166 18.45 3.99 -1.50
C ASN A 166 18.08 5.47 -1.58
N SER A 167 17.05 5.88 -0.85
CA SER A 167 16.51 7.22 -0.97
C SER A 167 15.61 7.58 0.21
N LEU A 168 15.45 8.87 0.47
CA LEU A 168 14.44 9.41 1.40
C LEU A 168 13.00 9.04 0.99
N THR A 169 12.79 8.62 -0.25
CA THR A 169 11.49 8.08 -0.68
C THR A 169 11.08 6.84 0.10
N ASP A 170 12.05 6.06 0.60
CA ASP A 170 11.78 4.91 1.48
C ASP A 170 11.05 5.34 2.76
N LEU A 171 11.44 6.48 3.34
CA LEU A 171 10.79 7.03 4.52
C LEU A 171 9.35 7.48 4.24
N PHE A 172 9.13 8.18 3.11
CA PHE A 172 7.79 8.57 2.69
C PHE A 172 6.89 7.35 2.50
N VAL A 173 7.39 6.30 1.85
CA VAL A 173 6.63 5.06 1.65
C VAL A 173 6.29 4.38 2.97
N LEU A 174 7.23 4.32 3.93
CA LEU A 174 6.95 3.77 5.26
C LEU A 174 5.88 4.58 5.99
N GLN A 175 5.91 5.91 5.89
CA GLN A 175 4.87 6.76 6.46
C GLN A 175 3.53 6.56 5.75
N GLN A 176 3.50 6.37 4.44
CA GLN A 176 2.26 6.02 3.74
C GLN A 176 1.65 4.72 4.24
N TYR A 177 2.47 3.71 4.56
CA TYR A 177 1.99 2.48 5.16
C TYR A 177 1.44 2.66 6.58
N LEU A 178 2.13 3.43 7.42
CA LEU A 178 1.91 3.42 8.87
C LEU A 178 1.14 4.63 9.38
N GLN A 179 1.08 5.72 8.61
CA GLN A 179 0.59 7.03 9.04
C GLN A 179 -0.28 7.70 7.96
N GLU A 180 -1.07 6.91 7.18
CA GLU A 180 -1.91 7.45 6.09
C GLU A 180 -2.81 8.59 6.59
N GLY A 181 -3.48 8.38 7.72
CA GLY A 181 -4.41 9.35 8.29
C GLY A 181 -3.74 10.64 8.76
N GLU A 182 -2.56 10.56 9.37
CA GLU A 182 -1.77 11.70 9.80
C GLU A 182 -1.25 12.51 8.62
N LEU A 183 -0.77 11.82 7.55
CA LEU A 183 -0.34 12.47 6.32
C LEU A 183 -1.49 13.19 5.60
N GLU A 184 -2.68 12.60 5.59
CA GLU A 184 -3.88 13.23 5.04
C GLU A 184 -4.31 14.45 5.87
N PHE A 185 -4.35 14.31 7.19
CA PHE A 185 -4.70 15.40 8.10
C PHE A 185 -3.74 16.60 7.97
N ALA A 186 -2.43 16.33 7.83
CA ALA A 186 -1.41 17.35 7.61
C ALA A 186 -1.38 17.90 6.16
N GLY A 187 -2.12 17.31 5.22
CA GLY A 187 -2.13 17.73 3.81
C GLY A 187 -0.86 17.38 3.02
N ILE A 188 -0.06 16.46 3.54
CA ILE A 188 1.23 16.00 2.96
C ILE A 188 1.20 14.55 2.48
N HIS A 189 0.01 14.02 2.19
CA HIS A 189 -0.18 12.66 1.68
C HIS A 189 0.40 12.42 0.28
N ASN A 190 0.71 13.47 -0.49
CA ASN A 190 1.43 13.36 -1.76
C ASN A 190 2.92 13.68 -1.56
N PHE A 191 3.76 13.05 -2.37
CA PHE A 191 5.21 13.15 -2.24
C PHE A 191 5.74 14.58 -2.39
N ASP A 192 5.17 15.36 -3.29
CA ASP A 192 5.66 16.73 -3.56
C ASP A 192 5.44 17.66 -2.37
N ASN A 193 4.29 17.55 -1.68
CA ASN A 193 4.03 18.29 -0.45
C ASN A 193 4.90 17.79 0.71
N TRP A 194 5.08 16.47 0.80
CA TRP A 194 5.92 15.84 1.81
C TRP A 194 7.38 16.31 1.70
N VAL A 195 7.94 16.30 0.49
CA VAL A 195 9.28 16.84 0.22
C VAL A 195 9.37 18.31 0.60
N GLY A 196 8.35 19.11 0.27
CA GLY A 196 8.33 20.53 0.64
C GLY A 196 8.35 20.79 2.14
N MET A 197 7.94 19.82 2.96
CA MET A 197 7.95 19.93 4.42
C MET A 197 9.21 19.32 5.07
N PHE A 198 9.71 18.19 4.57
CA PHE A 198 10.73 17.39 5.24
C PHE A 198 12.10 17.35 4.56
N ALA A 199 12.21 17.85 3.32
CA ALA A 199 13.44 17.79 2.58
C ALA A 199 13.82 19.13 1.93
N GLU A 200 15.11 19.37 1.82
CA GLU A 200 15.69 20.47 1.06
C GLU A 200 16.32 19.91 -0.22
N LYS A 201 16.06 20.60 -1.33
CA LYS A 201 16.65 20.23 -2.61
C LYS A 201 18.03 20.86 -2.71
N THR A 202 19.08 20.05 -2.66
CA THR A 202 20.45 20.45 -2.98
C THR A 202 20.81 20.03 -4.40
N THR A 203 21.68 20.78 -5.04
CA THR A 203 22.24 20.44 -6.37
C THR A 203 23.73 20.35 -6.23
N GLU A 204 24.28 19.17 -6.48
CA GLU A 204 25.71 18.91 -6.46
C GLU A 204 26.17 18.50 -7.85
N TYR A 205 27.40 18.88 -8.20
CA TYR A 205 28.03 18.45 -9.45
C TYR A 205 29.01 17.34 -9.12
N GLU A 206 28.78 16.18 -9.68
CA GLU A 206 29.75 15.08 -9.61
C GLU A 206 30.61 15.05 -10.88
N ILE A 207 31.91 14.85 -10.70
CA ILE A 207 32.84 14.63 -11.82
C ILE A 207 32.77 13.14 -12.13
N ASP A 208 32.35 12.80 -13.33
CA ASP A 208 32.50 11.45 -13.85
C ASP A 208 33.99 11.21 -14.17
N VAL A 209 34.60 10.30 -13.41
CA VAL A 209 36.05 9.99 -13.50
C VAL A 209 36.40 9.34 -14.85
N ASP A 210 35.46 8.62 -15.47
CA ASP A 210 35.68 7.89 -16.72
C ASP A 210 35.53 8.81 -17.96
N THR A 211 34.63 9.78 -17.91
CA THR A 211 34.36 10.67 -19.05
C THR A 211 34.90 12.09 -18.88
N ASN A 212 35.49 12.42 -17.71
CA ASN A 212 35.96 13.75 -17.35
C ASN A 212 34.91 14.85 -17.57
N SER A 213 33.62 14.50 -17.44
CA SER A 213 32.45 15.38 -17.63
C SER A 213 31.69 15.55 -16.31
N TYR A 214 31.02 16.72 -16.18
CA TYR A 214 30.19 17.00 -15.02
C TYR A 214 28.79 16.44 -15.24
N HIS A 215 28.29 15.66 -14.26
CA HIS A 215 26.90 15.25 -14.18
C HIS A 215 26.17 16.02 -13.06
N LEU A 216 24.93 16.33 -13.31
CA LEU A 216 23.99 16.97 -12.37
C LEU A 216 23.16 15.90 -11.66
#